data_c46f51df9a2728ffe51e1ca4661a688f
#
_entry.id   c46f51df9a2728ffe51e1ca4661a688f
#
_cell.length_a   1.000
_cell.length_b   1.000
_cell.length_c   1.000
_cell.angle_alpha   90.00
_cell.angle_beta   90.00
_cell.angle_gamma   90.00
#
_symmetry.space_group_name_H-M   'P 1'
#
loop_
_entity.id
_entity.type
_entity.pdbx_description
1 polymer ?
#
loop_
_entity_poly.entity_id
_entity_poly.type
_entity_poly.pdbx_seq_one_letter_code
_entity_poly.pdbx_strand_id
1 'polypeptide(L)'
;MSTVIEVTDVTKTYRKSEALRGVTLTLQPDRIYGLLGRNGAGKTTLMSILTAQGFATSGQVRIFGEHPYENERVLNRICFIRESQKYPDSFTAEHAFRSAALFFANWSQELADRLAQDFQLPLRRNIKKLSRGQLSAVGVIIGLASRAELTFFDEPYLGLDAVARQLFYDRLVEDYSRHPRTVVLSSHLIDEVANLLEHVIVIDQGRIIMDDDADAIRGSAFTVVGSAEKVRAFLGHRQVLHTDSFASLASVTALGALTDSEIQAAAEQGLELAPVSLQQLIVRKTMSASPSASGSADLSYSEAAR
;
A
#
# COMPACT_ATOMS: atom_id res chain seq x y z
N MET A 1 9.46 -8.84 -21.53
CA MET A 1 9.02 -9.37 -20.23
C MET A 1 7.51 -9.37 -20.24
N SER A 2 6.86 -10.45 -19.82
CA SER A 2 5.39 -10.52 -19.79
C SER A 2 4.86 -9.69 -18.62
N THR A 3 3.98 -8.74 -18.90
CA THR A 3 3.29 -7.93 -17.87
C THR A 3 2.11 -8.72 -17.28
N VAL A 4 1.85 -8.54 -15.97
CA VAL A 4 0.68 -9.15 -15.30
C VAL A 4 -0.52 -8.23 -15.37
N ILE A 5 -0.30 -6.94 -15.14
CA ILE A 5 -1.35 -5.91 -15.19
C ILE A 5 -0.89 -4.78 -16.10
N GLU A 6 -1.77 -4.37 -17.00
CA GLU A 6 -1.63 -3.16 -17.82
C GLU A 6 -2.89 -2.32 -17.69
N VAL A 7 -2.73 -1.09 -17.26
CA VAL A 7 -3.79 -0.10 -17.11
C VAL A 7 -3.42 1.13 -17.93
N THR A 8 -4.28 1.55 -18.85
CA THR A 8 -4.03 2.69 -19.71
C THR A 8 -5.17 3.69 -19.63
N ASP A 9 -4.89 4.86 -19.12
CA ASP A 9 -5.79 6.02 -19.02
C ASP A 9 -7.17 5.68 -18.44
N VAL A 10 -7.19 4.86 -17.36
CA VAL A 10 -8.44 4.41 -16.75
C VAL A 10 -9.06 5.52 -15.92
N THR A 11 -10.31 5.85 -16.21
CA THR A 11 -11.14 6.75 -15.42
C THR A 11 -12.29 6.00 -14.77
N LYS A 12 -12.78 6.52 -13.65
CA LYS A 12 -14.00 6.04 -13.00
C LYS A 12 -14.78 7.18 -12.38
N THR A 13 -15.98 7.38 -12.86
CA THR A 13 -16.93 8.39 -12.34
C THR A 13 -18.13 7.69 -11.73
N TYR A 14 -18.48 8.04 -10.50
CA TYR A 14 -19.70 7.65 -9.82
C TYR A 14 -20.61 8.89 -9.69
N ARG A 15 -21.68 8.98 -10.46
CA ARG A 15 -22.57 10.15 -10.48
C ARG A 15 -21.79 11.47 -10.64
N LYS A 16 -21.48 12.16 -9.51
CA LYS A 16 -20.78 13.45 -9.47
C LYS A 16 -19.35 13.36 -8.93
N SER A 17 -18.90 12.16 -8.51
CA SER A 17 -17.57 11.95 -7.94
C SER A 17 -16.70 11.18 -8.91
N GLU A 18 -15.57 11.74 -9.25
CA GLU A 18 -14.54 11.10 -10.07
C GLU A 18 -13.54 10.38 -9.16
N ALA A 19 -13.65 9.05 -9.14
CA ALA A 19 -12.85 8.20 -8.25
C ALA A 19 -11.49 7.84 -8.85
N LEU A 20 -11.38 7.75 -10.19
CA LEU A 20 -10.11 7.57 -10.90
C LEU A 20 -10.02 8.56 -12.06
N ARG A 21 -8.84 9.12 -12.29
CA ARG A 21 -8.59 10.26 -13.17
C ARG A 21 -7.40 10.00 -14.09
N GLY A 22 -7.60 9.09 -15.06
CA GLY A 22 -6.57 8.75 -16.04
C GLY A 22 -5.42 7.95 -15.41
N VAL A 23 -5.76 6.85 -14.72
CA VAL A 23 -4.77 5.95 -14.12
C VAL A 23 -4.07 5.16 -15.23
N THR A 24 -2.74 5.24 -15.25
CA THR A 24 -1.87 4.43 -16.11
C THR A 24 -0.79 3.80 -15.23
N LEU A 25 -0.67 2.47 -15.28
CA LEU A 25 0.36 1.71 -14.56
C LEU A 25 0.57 0.34 -15.20
N THR A 26 1.72 -0.25 -14.92
CA THR A 26 2.10 -1.59 -15.41
C THR A 26 2.77 -2.38 -14.28
N LEU A 27 2.27 -3.60 -14.00
CA LEU A 27 2.84 -4.48 -12.99
C LEU A 27 3.51 -5.69 -13.66
N GLN A 28 4.73 -5.97 -13.19
CA GLN A 28 5.49 -7.15 -13.59
C GLN A 28 5.10 -8.36 -12.73
N PRO A 29 5.31 -9.61 -13.21
CA PRO A 29 5.03 -10.80 -12.42
C PRO A 29 5.95 -10.95 -11.22
N ASP A 30 5.52 -11.78 -10.27
CA ASP A 30 6.30 -12.29 -9.14
C ASP A 30 6.93 -11.20 -8.28
N ARG A 31 6.12 -10.19 -7.92
CA ARG A 31 6.52 -9.08 -7.03
C ARG A 31 5.42 -8.75 -6.02
N ILE A 32 5.84 -8.22 -4.86
CA ILE A 32 4.93 -7.67 -3.85
C ILE A 32 4.82 -6.16 -4.06
N TYR A 33 3.65 -5.71 -4.48
CA TYR A 33 3.30 -4.32 -4.73
C TYR A 33 2.53 -3.71 -3.56
N GLY A 34 2.90 -2.52 -3.14
CA GLY A 34 2.09 -1.69 -2.25
C GLY A 34 1.25 -0.70 -3.04
N LEU A 35 -0.07 -0.83 -3.01
CA LEU A 35 -0.99 0.20 -3.48
C LEU A 35 -1.37 1.11 -2.31
N LEU A 36 -0.64 2.19 -2.15
CA LEU A 36 -0.68 3.07 -0.99
C LEU A 36 -1.48 4.34 -1.27
N GLY A 37 -2.06 4.92 -0.24
CA GLY A 37 -2.82 6.16 -0.37
C GLY A 37 -3.86 6.31 0.74
N ARG A 38 -4.34 7.54 0.89
CA ARG A 38 -5.36 7.88 1.90
C ARG A 38 -6.69 7.16 1.63
N ASN A 39 -7.56 7.12 2.64
CA ASN A 39 -8.92 6.64 2.47
C ASN A 39 -9.64 7.51 1.44
N GLY A 40 -10.35 6.86 0.51
CA GLY A 40 -11.02 7.55 -0.61
C GLY A 40 -10.12 7.94 -1.78
N ALA A 41 -8.83 7.61 -1.77
CA ALA A 41 -7.91 7.94 -2.87
C ALA A 41 -8.20 7.19 -4.19
N GLY A 42 -8.95 6.08 -4.15
CA GLY A 42 -9.30 5.28 -5.34
C GLY A 42 -8.77 3.84 -5.32
N LYS A 43 -8.05 3.39 -4.27
CA LYS A 43 -7.44 2.05 -4.16
C LYS A 43 -8.44 0.92 -4.43
N THR A 44 -9.50 0.82 -3.62
CA THR A 44 -10.55 -0.21 -3.77
C THR A 44 -11.26 -0.12 -5.11
N THR A 45 -11.47 1.10 -5.64
CA THR A 45 -12.08 1.29 -6.96
C THR A 45 -11.19 0.72 -8.06
N LEU A 46 -9.89 1.00 -8.03
CA LEU A 46 -8.94 0.46 -8.99
C LEU A 46 -8.91 -1.07 -8.91
N MET A 47 -8.73 -1.65 -7.72
CA MET A 47 -8.71 -3.11 -7.54
C MET A 47 -10.03 -3.77 -7.98
N SER A 48 -11.19 -3.13 -7.73
CA SER A 48 -12.48 -3.65 -8.19
C SER A 48 -12.59 -3.70 -9.73
N ILE A 49 -11.99 -2.75 -10.43
CA ILE A 49 -11.94 -2.75 -11.90
C ILE A 49 -10.98 -3.84 -12.39
N LEU A 50 -9.79 -3.96 -11.78
CA LEU A 50 -8.80 -4.97 -12.14
C LEU A 50 -9.32 -6.40 -11.96
N THR A 51 -10.18 -6.62 -10.96
CA THR A 51 -10.78 -7.93 -10.65
C THR A 51 -12.16 -8.15 -11.29
N ALA A 52 -12.53 -7.31 -12.27
CA ALA A 52 -13.82 -7.35 -12.98
C ALA A 52 -15.07 -7.24 -12.08
N GLN A 53 -14.93 -6.74 -10.84
CA GLN A 53 -16.06 -6.45 -9.95
C GLN A 53 -16.64 -5.04 -10.14
N GLY A 54 -16.06 -4.29 -11.04
CA GLY A 54 -16.47 -2.95 -11.41
C GLY A 54 -16.03 -2.62 -12.84
N PHE A 55 -16.63 -1.60 -13.43
CA PHE A 55 -16.32 -1.15 -14.78
C PHE A 55 -15.60 0.19 -14.73
N ALA A 56 -14.58 0.36 -15.58
CA ALA A 56 -14.04 1.67 -15.90
C ALA A 56 -15.10 2.53 -16.63
N THR A 57 -15.04 3.85 -16.48
CA THR A 57 -15.82 4.78 -17.30
C THR A 57 -15.16 4.95 -18.66
N SER A 58 -13.83 5.00 -18.71
CA SER A 58 -13.01 5.00 -19.92
C SER A 58 -11.64 4.37 -19.65
N GLY A 59 -10.83 4.21 -20.69
CA GLY A 59 -9.52 3.59 -20.63
C GLY A 59 -9.55 2.09 -20.83
N GLN A 60 -8.41 1.44 -20.69
CA GLN A 60 -8.24 0.00 -20.93
C GLN A 60 -7.54 -0.69 -19.78
N VAL A 61 -7.97 -1.94 -19.53
CA VAL A 61 -7.33 -2.84 -18.56
C VAL A 61 -7.04 -4.17 -19.23
N ARG A 62 -5.82 -4.66 -19.04
CA ARG A 62 -5.41 -6.02 -19.39
C ARG A 62 -4.79 -6.70 -18.19
N ILE A 63 -5.19 -7.93 -17.95
CA ILE A 63 -4.61 -8.81 -16.92
C ILE A 63 -4.11 -10.05 -17.65
N PHE A 64 -2.84 -10.38 -17.47
CA PHE A 64 -2.18 -11.45 -18.23
C PHE A 64 -2.31 -11.28 -19.76
N GLY A 65 -2.33 -10.02 -20.24
CA GLY A 65 -2.49 -9.66 -21.64
C GLY A 65 -3.94 -9.67 -22.16
N GLU A 66 -4.92 -10.12 -21.37
CA GLU A 66 -6.33 -10.24 -21.77
C GLU A 66 -7.23 -9.27 -21.01
N HIS A 67 -8.41 -8.99 -21.57
CA HIS A 67 -9.43 -8.22 -20.87
C HIS A 67 -10.05 -9.06 -19.74
N PRO A 68 -10.15 -8.56 -18.50
CA PRO A 68 -10.56 -9.40 -17.36
C PRO A 68 -12.08 -9.66 -17.27
N TYR A 69 -12.91 -8.79 -17.86
CA TYR A 69 -14.37 -8.89 -17.73
C TYR A 69 -14.92 -10.11 -18.48
N GLU A 70 -15.75 -10.92 -17.81
CA GLU A 70 -16.32 -12.17 -18.33
C GLU A 70 -15.28 -13.15 -18.92
N ASN A 71 -14.06 -13.12 -18.41
CA ASN A 71 -12.95 -13.93 -18.89
C ASN A 71 -12.50 -14.92 -17.81
N GLU A 72 -13.00 -16.14 -17.91
CA GLU A 72 -12.70 -17.22 -16.96
C GLU A 72 -11.19 -17.53 -16.90
N ARG A 73 -10.47 -17.46 -18.04
CA ARG A 73 -9.02 -17.71 -18.09
C ARG A 73 -8.22 -16.74 -17.23
N VAL A 74 -8.71 -15.51 -17.11
CA VAL A 74 -8.11 -14.48 -16.28
C VAL A 74 -8.58 -14.61 -14.83
N LEU A 75 -9.90 -14.72 -14.62
CA LEU A 75 -10.51 -14.64 -13.29
C LEU A 75 -10.15 -15.83 -12.39
N ASN A 76 -9.98 -17.03 -12.95
CA ASN A 76 -9.55 -18.21 -12.18
C ASN A 76 -8.10 -18.13 -11.65
N ARG A 77 -7.31 -17.15 -12.13
CA ARG A 77 -5.93 -16.90 -11.71
C ARG A 77 -5.82 -15.75 -10.70
N ILE A 78 -6.95 -15.12 -10.34
CA ILE A 78 -7.00 -13.95 -9.46
C ILE A 78 -7.69 -14.30 -8.15
N CYS A 79 -7.08 -13.94 -7.04
CA CYS A 79 -7.72 -13.91 -5.73
C CYS A 79 -7.86 -12.46 -5.25
N PHE A 80 -9.06 -12.07 -4.82
CA PHE A 80 -9.29 -10.74 -4.28
C PHE A 80 -9.93 -10.81 -2.90
N ILE A 81 -9.18 -10.43 -1.89
CA ILE A 81 -9.61 -10.33 -0.50
C ILE A 81 -9.93 -8.88 -0.17
N ARG A 82 -11.18 -8.60 0.18
CA ARG A 82 -11.67 -7.26 0.52
C ARG A 82 -11.79 -7.09 2.02
N GLU A 83 -11.63 -5.87 2.52
CA GLU A 83 -11.90 -5.51 3.92
C GLU A 83 -13.26 -6.01 4.42
N SER A 84 -14.30 -5.80 3.59
CA SER A 84 -15.68 -6.14 3.92
C SER A 84 -16.16 -7.42 3.23
N GLN A 85 -15.30 -8.44 3.16
CA GLN A 85 -15.64 -9.71 2.55
C GLN A 85 -16.90 -10.31 3.19
N LYS A 86 -17.88 -10.63 2.37
CA LYS A 86 -19.13 -11.26 2.81
C LYS A 86 -19.15 -12.73 2.44
N TYR A 87 -19.66 -13.52 3.35
CA TYR A 87 -19.89 -14.94 3.16
C TYR A 87 -21.36 -15.25 3.40
N PRO A 88 -21.91 -16.36 2.85
CA PRO A 88 -23.25 -16.79 3.18
C PRO A 88 -23.42 -16.98 4.68
N ASP A 89 -24.55 -16.55 5.19
CA ASP A 89 -24.84 -16.51 6.63
C ASP A 89 -24.74 -17.86 7.34
N SER A 90 -25.00 -18.94 6.64
CA SER A 90 -24.93 -20.33 7.15
C SER A 90 -23.51 -20.91 7.11
N PHE A 91 -22.55 -20.22 6.50
CA PHE A 91 -21.18 -20.74 6.37
C PHE A 91 -20.45 -20.74 7.71
N THR A 92 -19.52 -21.68 7.83
CA THR A 92 -18.42 -21.68 8.78
C THR A 92 -17.12 -21.32 8.05
N ALA A 93 -16.03 -21.07 8.77
CA ALA A 93 -14.71 -20.87 8.14
C ALA A 93 -14.31 -22.11 7.31
N GLU A 94 -14.59 -23.33 7.80
CA GLU A 94 -14.34 -24.58 7.07
C GLU A 94 -15.10 -24.63 5.72
N HIS A 95 -16.37 -24.17 5.69
CA HIS A 95 -17.12 -24.08 4.43
C HIS A 95 -16.50 -23.09 3.46
N ALA A 96 -16.01 -21.93 3.96
CA ALA A 96 -15.35 -20.93 3.14
C ALA A 96 -14.06 -21.48 2.51
N PHE A 97 -13.23 -22.19 3.28
CA PHE A 97 -11.99 -22.80 2.78
C PHE A 97 -12.28 -23.92 1.77
N ARG A 98 -13.26 -24.77 2.05
CA ARG A 98 -13.67 -25.81 1.10
C ARG A 98 -14.18 -25.21 -0.22
N SER A 99 -14.93 -24.12 -0.14
CA SER A 99 -15.39 -23.41 -1.34
C SER A 99 -14.20 -22.80 -2.10
N ALA A 100 -13.26 -22.14 -1.40
CA ALA A 100 -12.07 -21.59 -2.02
C ALA A 100 -11.23 -22.67 -2.74
N ALA A 101 -11.09 -23.85 -2.13
CA ALA A 101 -10.38 -24.98 -2.74
C ALA A 101 -10.97 -25.46 -4.07
N LEU A 102 -12.25 -25.19 -4.33
CA LEU A 102 -12.88 -25.52 -5.62
C LEU A 102 -12.57 -24.49 -6.72
N PHE A 103 -12.27 -23.25 -6.34
CA PHE A 103 -12.03 -22.17 -7.31
C PHE A 103 -10.55 -21.97 -7.63
N PHE A 104 -9.64 -22.27 -6.70
CA PHE A 104 -8.21 -21.99 -6.87
C PHE A 104 -7.43 -23.29 -7.15
N ALA A 105 -6.90 -23.40 -8.37
CA ALA A 105 -6.16 -24.59 -8.81
C ALA A 105 -4.91 -24.89 -7.95
N ASN A 106 -4.29 -23.84 -7.39
CA ASN A 106 -3.07 -23.93 -6.58
C ASN A 106 -3.36 -23.94 -5.07
N TRP A 107 -4.62 -24.19 -4.68
CA TRP A 107 -5.01 -24.20 -3.27
C TRP A 107 -4.14 -25.12 -2.42
N SER A 108 -3.59 -24.59 -1.33
CA SER A 108 -2.82 -25.34 -0.35
C SER A 108 -3.64 -25.57 0.91
N GLN A 109 -4.19 -26.77 1.06
CA GLN A 109 -4.94 -27.16 2.28
C GLN A 109 -4.01 -27.17 3.50
N GLU A 110 -2.78 -27.65 3.35
CA GLU A 110 -1.78 -27.66 4.42
C GLU A 110 -1.51 -26.25 4.95
N LEU A 111 -1.35 -25.26 4.06
CA LEU A 111 -1.15 -23.88 4.46
C LEU A 111 -2.40 -23.31 5.14
N ALA A 112 -3.59 -23.60 4.63
CA ALA A 112 -4.84 -23.15 5.23
C ALA A 112 -5.01 -23.69 6.66
N ASP A 113 -4.72 -24.97 6.88
CA ASP A 113 -4.84 -25.64 8.19
C ASP A 113 -3.80 -25.05 9.18
N ARG A 114 -2.55 -24.86 8.75
CA ARG A 114 -1.51 -24.23 9.56
C ARG A 114 -1.89 -22.80 9.95
N LEU A 115 -2.32 -22.00 8.99
CA LEU A 115 -2.74 -20.62 9.26
C LEU A 115 -3.98 -20.56 10.18
N ALA A 116 -4.93 -21.48 10.03
CA ALA A 116 -6.08 -21.56 10.91
C ALA A 116 -5.68 -21.85 12.36
N GLN A 117 -4.64 -22.66 12.58
CA GLN A 117 -4.06 -22.88 13.90
C GLN A 117 -3.34 -21.65 14.43
N ASP A 118 -2.48 -21.03 13.61
CA ASP A 118 -1.71 -19.83 13.96
C ASP A 118 -2.64 -18.68 14.37
N PHE A 119 -3.73 -18.45 13.64
CA PHE A 119 -4.75 -17.44 13.95
C PHE A 119 -5.76 -17.89 15.02
N GLN A 120 -5.66 -19.09 15.56
CA GLN A 120 -6.60 -19.70 16.53
C GLN A 120 -8.06 -19.58 16.06
N LEU A 121 -8.27 -19.82 14.75
CA LEU A 121 -9.57 -19.62 14.11
C LEU A 121 -10.53 -20.77 14.43
N PRO A 122 -11.73 -20.51 14.99
CA PRO A 122 -12.72 -21.54 15.28
C PRO A 122 -13.42 -22.01 14.00
N LEU A 123 -12.87 -23.02 13.30
CA LEU A 123 -13.27 -23.45 11.96
C LEU A 123 -14.76 -23.80 11.83
N ARG A 124 -15.36 -24.39 12.87
CA ARG A 124 -16.77 -24.86 12.87
C ARG A 124 -17.76 -23.84 13.39
N ARG A 125 -17.28 -22.66 13.85
CA ARG A 125 -18.16 -21.58 14.27
C ARG A 125 -18.78 -20.90 13.06
N ASN A 126 -20.09 -20.60 13.16
CA ASN A 126 -20.76 -19.83 12.11
C ASN A 126 -20.09 -18.48 11.90
N ILE A 127 -19.85 -18.09 10.65
CA ILE A 127 -19.13 -16.86 10.24
C ILE A 127 -19.76 -15.60 10.85
N LYS A 128 -21.09 -15.52 10.96
CA LYS A 128 -21.79 -14.42 11.63
C LYS A 128 -21.43 -14.23 13.10
N LYS A 129 -20.94 -15.30 13.76
CA LYS A 129 -20.55 -15.29 15.18
C LYS A 129 -19.04 -15.09 15.38
N LEU A 130 -18.29 -14.92 14.31
CA LEU A 130 -16.87 -14.58 14.39
C LEU A 130 -16.70 -13.12 14.79
N SER A 131 -15.64 -12.82 15.54
CA SER A 131 -15.20 -11.44 15.74
C SER A 131 -14.75 -10.83 14.43
N ARG A 132 -14.63 -9.49 14.35
CA ARG A 132 -14.11 -8.81 13.17
C ARG A 132 -12.72 -9.32 12.78
N GLY A 133 -11.82 -9.50 13.77
CA GLY A 133 -10.48 -10.04 13.54
C GLY A 133 -10.50 -11.49 13.02
N GLN A 134 -11.35 -12.34 13.59
CA GLN A 134 -11.52 -13.72 13.10
C GLN A 134 -12.07 -13.76 11.67
N LEU A 135 -12.97 -12.85 11.32
CA LEU A 135 -13.50 -12.74 9.96
C LEU A 135 -12.41 -12.27 8.98
N SER A 136 -11.60 -11.29 9.37
CA SER A 136 -10.44 -10.85 8.57
C SER A 136 -9.43 -11.98 8.39
N ALA A 137 -9.17 -12.78 9.43
CA ALA A 137 -8.30 -13.95 9.33
C ALA A 137 -8.82 -14.99 8.33
N VAL A 138 -10.14 -15.21 8.21
CA VAL A 138 -10.69 -16.08 7.14
C VAL A 138 -10.28 -15.58 5.76
N GLY A 139 -10.41 -14.28 5.49
CA GLY A 139 -10.01 -13.69 4.22
C GLY A 139 -8.51 -13.83 3.96
N VAL A 140 -7.69 -13.48 4.95
CA VAL A 140 -6.22 -13.59 4.88
C VAL A 140 -5.80 -15.03 4.57
N ILE A 141 -6.37 -16.02 5.25
CA ILE A 141 -6.07 -17.44 5.01
C ILE A 141 -6.44 -17.85 3.58
N ILE A 142 -7.61 -17.43 3.09
CA ILE A 142 -8.03 -17.73 1.71
C ILE A 142 -7.04 -17.10 0.72
N GLY A 143 -6.68 -15.82 0.91
CA GLY A 143 -5.75 -15.13 0.03
C GLY A 143 -4.37 -15.79 -0.04
N LEU A 144 -3.82 -16.20 1.10
CA LEU A 144 -2.53 -16.87 1.16
C LEU A 144 -2.61 -18.30 0.60
N ALA A 145 -3.59 -19.10 1.05
CA ALA A 145 -3.71 -20.51 0.67
C ALA A 145 -4.20 -20.72 -0.77
N SER A 146 -4.81 -19.71 -1.40
CA SER A 146 -5.22 -19.75 -2.80
C SER A 146 -4.03 -19.96 -3.74
N ARG A 147 -2.87 -19.40 -3.39
CA ARG A 147 -1.68 -19.33 -4.24
C ARG A 147 -2.01 -18.92 -5.67
N ALA A 148 -3.02 -18.06 -5.82
CA ALA A 148 -3.39 -17.49 -7.10
C ALA A 148 -2.21 -16.69 -7.68
N GLU A 149 -2.03 -16.73 -9.00
CA GLU A 149 -0.93 -16.05 -9.68
C GLU A 149 -0.94 -14.53 -9.46
N LEU A 150 -2.14 -13.97 -9.21
CA LEU A 150 -2.34 -12.58 -8.83
C LEU A 150 -3.28 -12.50 -7.64
N THR A 151 -2.78 -12.02 -6.52
CA THR A 151 -3.57 -11.88 -5.29
C THR A 151 -3.65 -10.42 -4.88
N PHE A 152 -4.87 -9.92 -4.72
CA PHE A 152 -5.15 -8.60 -4.17
C PHE A 152 -5.61 -8.72 -2.71
N PHE A 153 -5.01 -7.92 -1.85
CA PHE A 153 -5.45 -7.73 -0.48
C PHE A 153 -5.85 -6.27 -0.26
N ASP A 154 -7.13 -6.00 -0.08
CA ASP A 154 -7.64 -4.65 0.18
C ASP A 154 -7.79 -4.43 1.68
N GLU A 155 -6.82 -3.72 2.27
CA GLU A 155 -6.75 -3.40 3.70
C GLU A 155 -6.92 -4.67 4.60
N PRO A 156 -6.20 -5.77 4.35
CA PRO A 156 -6.47 -7.10 4.94
C PRO A 156 -6.27 -7.15 6.45
N TYR A 157 -5.55 -6.17 7.00
CA TYR A 157 -5.23 -6.06 8.42
C TYR A 157 -6.34 -5.39 9.24
N LEU A 158 -7.35 -4.81 8.59
CA LEU A 158 -8.45 -4.17 9.31
C LEU A 158 -9.23 -5.20 10.12
N GLY A 159 -9.27 -4.98 11.43
CA GLY A 159 -9.87 -5.90 12.40
C GLY A 159 -8.90 -6.87 13.05
N LEU A 160 -7.69 -7.08 12.50
CA LEU A 160 -6.63 -7.82 13.16
C LEU A 160 -5.96 -6.96 14.25
N ASP A 161 -5.61 -7.57 15.36
CA ASP A 161 -4.73 -6.94 16.34
C ASP A 161 -3.27 -6.93 15.85
N ALA A 162 -2.38 -6.28 16.59
CA ALA A 162 -0.98 -6.12 16.18
C ALA A 162 -0.25 -7.47 15.99
N VAL A 163 -0.55 -8.46 16.83
CA VAL A 163 0.05 -9.80 16.77
C VAL A 163 -0.41 -10.54 15.51
N ALA A 164 -1.72 -10.53 15.26
CA ALA A 164 -2.30 -11.18 14.09
C ALA A 164 -1.86 -10.50 12.77
N ARG A 165 -1.66 -9.18 12.76
CA ARG A 165 -1.10 -8.47 11.62
C ARG A 165 0.34 -8.88 11.33
N GLN A 166 1.19 -8.91 12.36
CA GLN A 166 2.58 -9.35 12.19
C GLN A 166 2.63 -10.79 11.69
N LEU A 167 1.80 -11.67 12.25
CA LEU A 167 1.67 -13.05 11.79
C LEU A 167 1.29 -13.12 10.30
N PHE A 168 0.34 -12.31 9.85
CA PHE A 168 -0.02 -12.24 8.42
C PHE A 168 1.17 -11.88 7.56
N TYR A 169 1.91 -10.84 7.91
CA TYR A 169 3.08 -10.38 7.15
C TYR A 169 4.18 -11.44 7.10
N ASP A 170 4.49 -12.06 8.24
CA ASP A 170 5.50 -13.10 8.33
C ASP A 170 5.12 -14.32 7.45
N ARG A 171 3.87 -14.73 7.48
CA ARG A 171 3.36 -15.86 6.67
C ARG A 171 3.29 -15.54 5.19
N LEU A 172 2.97 -14.28 4.83
CA LEU A 172 3.03 -13.84 3.45
C LEU A 172 4.45 -13.96 2.89
N VAL A 173 5.46 -13.43 3.61
CA VAL A 173 6.86 -13.49 3.17
C VAL A 173 7.36 -14.93 3.13
N GLU A 174 7.06 -15.75 4.15
CA GLU A 174 7.44 -17.17 4.18
C GLU A 174 6.90 -17.94 2.99
N ASP A 175 5.60 -17.80 2.67
CA ASP A 175 4.99 -18.52 1.55
C ASP A 175 5.42 -17.95 0.20
N TYR A 176 5.56 -16.63 0.08
CA TYR A 176 6.04 -15.96 -1.12
C TYR A 176 7.46 -16.39 -1.49
N SER A 177 8.36 -16.53 -0.53
CA SER A 177 9.74 -16.97 -0.79
C SER A 177 9.84 -18.37 -1.41
N ARG A 178 8.85 -19.23 -1.15
CA ARG A 178 8.77 -20.60 -1.69
C ARG A 178 7.91 -20.68 -2.94
N HIS A 179 6.93 -19.82 -3.05
CA HIS A 179 5.93 -19.81 -4.12
C HIS A 179 5.74 -18.35 -4.59
N PRO A 180 6.72 -17.82 -5.36
CA PRO A 180 6.65 -16.46 -5.90
C PRO A 180 5.39 -16.29 -6.75
N ARG A 181 4.73 -15.15 -6.58
CA ARG A 181 3.53 -14.75 -7.32
C ARG A 181 3.31 -13.25 -7.19
N THR A 182 2.45 -12.68 -7.99
CA THR A 182 2.16 -11.25 -7.88
C THR A 182 1.17 -10.99 -6.75
N VAL A 183 1.55 -10.16 -5.80
CA VAL A 183 0.71 -9.73 -4.68
C VAL A 183 0.57 -8.23 -4.68
N VAL A 184 -0.66 -7.72 -4.59
CA VAL A 184 -0.96 -6.30 -4.45
C VAL A 184 -1.63 -6.07 -3.09
N LEU A 185 -0.90 -5.39 -2.20
CA LEU A 185 -1.39 -5.02 -0.86
C LEU A 185 -1.84 -3.56 -0.87
N SER A 186 -3.12 -3.29 -0.61
CA SER A 186 -3.51 -1.93 -0.29
C SER A 186 -3.31 -1.63 1.19
N SER A 187 -2.78 -0.44 1.48
CA SER A 187 -2.58 0.01 2.84
C SER A 187 -2.63 1.53 2.96
N HIS A 188 -3.10 2.00 4.11
CA HIS A 188 -2.84 3.35 4.60
C HIS A 188 -1.84 3.36 5.79
N LEU A 189 -1.48 2.19 6.31
CA LEU A 189 -0.45 1.98 7.35
C LEU A 189 0.89 1.67 6.68
N ILE A 190 1.50 2.67 6.07
CA ILE A 190 2.64 2.52 5.16
C ILE A 190 3.85 1.91 5.85
N ASP A 191 4.20 2.39 7.05
CA ASP A 191 5.39 1.91 7.77
C ASP A 191 5.29 0.43 8.17
N GLU A 192 4.08 -0.09 8.42
CA GLU A 192 3.89 -1.51 8.76
C GLU A 192 4.18 -2.44 7.58
N VAL A 193 3.86 -2.02 6.36
CA VAL A 193 4.06 -2.84 5.15
C VAL A 193 5.33 -2.52 4.39
N ALA A 194 5.99 -1.42 4.71
CA ALA A 194 7.13 -0.89 3.97
C ALA A 194 8.23 -1.93 3.71
N ASN A 195 8.53 -2.78 4.69
CA ASN A 195 9.59 -3.79 4.59
C ASN A 195 9.21 -5.02 3.74
N LEU A 196 7.93 -5.17 3.40
CA LEU A 196 7.43 -6.26 2.58
C LEU A 196 7.44 -5.91 1.09
N LEU A 197 7.39 -4.62 0.79
CA LEU A 197 7.16 -4.12 -0.56
C LEU A 197 8.44 -4.10 -1.37
N GLU A 198 8.37 -4.64 -2.58
CA GLU A 198 9.40 -4.54 -3.61
C GLU A 198 9.13 -3.36 -4.55
N HIS A 199 7.86 -2.97 -4.68
CA HIS A 199 7.45 -1.85 -5.51
C HIS A 199 6.29 -1.08 -4.89
N VAL A 200 6.29 0.24 -5.02
CA VAL A 200 5.35 1.13 -4.37
C VAL A 200 4.60 1.97 -5.40
N ILE A 201 3.29 1.87 -5.35
CA ILE A 201 2.36 2.67 -6.15
C ILE A 201 1.57 3.54 -5.19
N VAL A 202 1.65 4.85 -5.33
CA VAL A 202 0.87 5.78 -4.51
C VAL A 202 -0.22 6.41 -5.35
N ILE A 203 -1.45 6.24 -4.90
CA ILE A 203 -2.62 6.88 -5.50
C ILE A 203 -3.15 7.98 -4.57
N ASP A 204 -3.38 9.16 -5.12
CA ASP A 204 -4.03 10.27 -4.43
C ASP A 204 -5.04 10.95 -5.34
N GLN A 205 -6.24 11.24 -4.81
CA GLN A 205 -7.34 11.84 -5.54
C GLN A 205 -7.61 11.22 -6.92
N GLY A 206 -7.47 9.90 -7.02
CA GLY A 206 -7.70 9.14 -8.25
C GLY A 206 -6.56 9.18 -9.27
N ARG A 207 -5.39 9.71 -8.94
CA ARG A 207 -4.20 9.78 -9.80
C ARG A 207 -3.03 9.02 -9.20
N ILE A 208 -2.22 8.38 -10.02
CA ILE A 208 -0.94 7.83 -9.57
C ILE A 208 0.04 9.00 -9.43
N ILE A 209 0.60 9.16 -8.23
CA ILE A 209 1.58 10.22 -7.91
C ILE A 209 2.97 9.67 -7.66
N MET A 210 3.12 8.35 -7.53
CA MET A 210 4.39 7.65 -7.41
C MET A 210 4.20 6.21 -7.91
N ASP A 211 5.18 5.71 -8.66
CA ASP A 211 5.24 4.35 -9.20
C ASP A 211 6.72 3.98 -9.33
N ASP A 212 7.32 3.47 -8.26
CA ASP A 212 8.77 3.27 -8.15
C ASP A 212 9.13 2.03 -7.33
N ASP A 213 10.32 1.49 -7.53
CA ASP A 213 10.89 0.43 -6.69
C ASP A 213 11.08 0.91 -5.24
N ALA A 214 10.70 0.06 -4.28
CA ALA A 214 10.74 0.42 -2.87
C ALA A 214 12.17 0.78 -2.39
N ASP A 215 13.19 0.10 -2.89
CA ASP A 215 14.58 0.38 -2.53
C ASP A 215 15.06 1.72 -3.11
N ALA A 216 14.65 2.05 -4.33
CA ALA A 216 14.92 3.36 -4.92
C ALA A 216 14.31 4.50 -4.10
N ILE A 217 13.10 4.28 -3.57
CA ILE A 217 12.44 5.26 -2.71
C ILE A 217 13.15 5.39 -1.36
N ARG A 218 13.52 4.28 -0.71
CA ARG A 218 14.19 4.28 0.61
C ARG A 218 15.49 5.07 0.62
N GLY A 219 16.26 5.03 -0.46
CA GLY A 219 17.52 5.78 -0.60
C GLY A 219 17.37 7.18 -1.18
N SER A 220 16.15 7.61 -1.53
CA SER A 220 15.94 8.85 -2.30
C SER A 220 15.88 10.12 -1.46
N ALA A 221 15.92 10.03 -0.13
CA ALA A 221 15.88 11.20 0.76
C ALA A 221 16.53 10.90 2.12
N PHE A 222 16.95 11.97 2.79
CA PHE A 222 17.52 11.93 4.12
C PHE A 222 17.05 13.12 4.95
N THR A 223 17.13 12.99 6.28
CA THR A 223 16.93 14.11 7.20
C THR A 223 18.26 14.48 7.80
N VAL A 224 18.58 15.76 7.82
CA VAL A 224 19.76 16.32 8.49
C VAL A 224 19.32 17.22 9.63
N VAL A 225 19.95 17.01 10.80
CA VAL A 225 19.67 17.77 12.03
C VAL A 225 20.94 18.44 12.52
N GLY A 226 20.86 19.70 12.89
CA GLY A 226 21.99 20.48 13.43
C GLY A 226 21.70 21.96 13.49
N SER A 227 22.75 22.78 13.65
CA SER A 227 22.57 24.25 13.60
C SER A 227 22.06 24.68 12.21
N ALA A 228 21.11 25.61 12.16
CA ALA A 228 20.47 26.06 10.92
C ALA A 228 21.46 26.51 9.84
N GLU A 229 22.57 27.12 10.23
CA GLU A 229 23.63 27.57 9.32
C GLU A 229 24.36 26.38 8.67
N LYS A 230 24.80 25.41 9.50
CA LYS A 230 25.51 24.21 9.04
C LYS A 230 24.61 23.33 8.17
N VAL A 231 23.34 23.15 8.58
CA VAL A 231 22.35 22.38 7.81
C VAL A 231 22.15 23.01 6.43
N ARG A 232 22.02 24.33 6.34
CA ARG A 232 21.87 25.03 5.06
C ARG A 232 23.11 24.89 4.17
N ALA A 233 24.29 25.00 4.76
CA ALA A 233 25.56 24.83 4.03
C ALA A 233 25.71 23.39 3.48
N PHE A 234 25.38 22.39 4.29
CA PHE A 234 25.42 20.97 3.91
C PHE A 234 24.42 20.61 2.78
N LEU A 235 23.23 21.18 2.85
CA LEU A 235 22.19 20.90 1.85
C LEU A 235 22.50 21.47 0.46
N GLY A 236 23.19 22.61 0.38
CA GLY A 236 23.50 23.25 -0.90
C GLY A 236 22.26 23.56 -1.73
N HIS A 237 22.19 22.99 -2.94
CA HIS A 237 21.08 23.18 -3.88
C HIS A 237 20.06 22.03 -3.85
N ARG A 238 20.13 21.11 -2.87
CA ARG A 238 19.20 19.98 -2.78
C ARG A 238 17.77 20.46 -2.60
N GLN A 239 16.87 19.75 -3.23
CA GLN A 239 15.43 20.03 -3.06
C GLN A 239 15.00 19.66 -1.63
N VAL A 240 14.56 20.66 -0.87
CA VAL A 240 14.03 20.51 0.47
C VAL A 240 12.56 20.10 0.39
N LEU A 241 12.23 19.01 1.07
CA LEU A 241 10.85 18.52 1.21
C LEU A 241 10.16 19.11 2.44
N HIS A 242 10.94 19.33 3.51
CA HIS A 242 10.40 19.81 4.77
C HIS A 242 11.48 20.42 5.65
N THR A 243 11.07 21.42 6.44
CA THR A 243 11.93 22.07 7.43
C THR A 243 11.15 22.25 8.72
N ASP A 244 11.71 21.70 9.78
CA ASP A 244 11.31 22.00 11.16
C ASP A 244 12.45 22.80 11.81
N SER A 245 12.12 23.90 12.47
CA SER A 245 13.10 24.71 13.19
C SER A 245 12.68 24.84 14.65
N PHE A 246 13.62 24.63 15.55
CA PHE A 246 13.43 24.81 16.97
C PHE A 246 14.63 25.58 17.55
N ALA A 247 14.41 26.84 17.89
CA ALA A 247 15.46 27.75 18.32
C ALA A 247 16.63 27.84 17.32
N SER A 248 17.83 27.43 17.70
CA SER A 248 19.03 27.43 16.85
C SER A 248 19.24 26.14 16.05
N LEU A 249 18.40 25.13 16.25
CA LEU A 249 18.46 23.84 15.56
C LEU A 249 17.47 23.79 14.41
N ALA A 250 17.87 23.17 13.32
CA ALA A 250 17.01 22.86 12.19
C ALA A 250 17.05 21.36 11.90
N SER A 251 15.89 20.80 11.61
CA SER A 251 15.72 19.47 11.06
C SER A 251 15.17 19.59 9.66
N VAL A 252 15.93 19.21 8.66
CA VAL A 252 15.56 19.41 7.25
C VAL A 252 15.58 18.06 6.54
N THR A 253 14.47 17.73 5.87
CA THR A 253 14.39 16.58 4.98
C THR A 253 14.61 17.05 3.55
N ALA A 254 15.56 16.44 2.87
CA ALA A 254 15.91 16.76 1.49
C ALA A 254 15.95 15.53 0.60
N LEU A 255 15.68 15.72 -0.69
CA LEU A 255 15.86 14.70 -1.72
C LEU A 255 17.33 14.54 -2.07
N GLY A 256 17.72 13.31 -2.36
CA GLY A 256 19.03 12.89 -2.82
C GLY A 256 19.58 11.73 -2.00
N ALA A 257 20.37 10.89 -2.64
CA ALA A 257 21.20 9.91 -1.95
C ALA A 257 22.42 10.60 -1.34
N LEU A 258 22.90 10.10 -0.22
CA LEU A 258 24.14 10.54 0.40
C LEU A 258 25.29 9.61 -0.02
N THR A 259 26.42 10.17 -0.35
CA THR A 259 27.66 9.42 -0.56
C THR A 259 28.36 9.21 0.78
N ASP A 260 29.24 8.20 0.87
CA ASP A 260 30.01 7.93 2.09
C ASP A 260 30.84 9.17 2.53
N SER A 261 31.37 9.92 1.56
CA SER A 261 32.10 11.17 1.85
C SER A 261 31.22 12.26 2.45
N GLU A 262 29.98 12.36 2.04
CA GLU A 262 29.03 13.33 2.61
C GLU A 262 28.57 12.91 4.00
N ILE A 263 28.39 11.61 4.25
CA ILE A 263 28.07 11.08 5.58
C ILE A 263 29.21 11.40 6.56
N GLN A 264 30.46 11.19 6.14
CA GLN A 264 31.63 11.53 6.96
C GLN A 264 31.73 13.03 7.21
N ALA A 265 31.56 13.86 6.17
CA ALA A 265 31.60 15.32 6.30
C ALA A 265 30.51 15.87 7.21
N ALA A 266 29.30 15.27 7.20
CA ALA A 266 28.22 15.63 8.13
C ALA A 266 28.61 15.33 9.58
N ALA A 267 29.19 14.16 9.83
CA ALA A 267 29.65 13.75 11.17
C ALA A 267 30.75 14.69 11.69
N GLU A 268 31.73 15.06 10.87
CA GLU A 268 32.82 15.99 11.24
C GLU A 268 32.29 17.40 11.57
N GLN A 269 31.17 17.82 10.93
CA GLN A 269 30.51 19.08 11.23
C GLN A 269 29.55 19.03 12.41
N GLY A 270 29.38 17.85 13.03
CA GLY A 270 28.43 17.63 14.12
C GLY A 270 26.97 17.71 13.66
N LEU A 271 26.70 17.32 12.42
CA LEU A 271 25.37 17.14 11.88
C LEU A 271 24.94 15.69 12.09
N GLU A 272 23.68 15.49 12.48
CA GLU A 272 23.08 14.17 12.61
C GLU A 272 22.27 13.85 11.35
N LEU A 273 22.53 12.68 10.76
CA LEU A 273 21.81 12.20 9.58
C LEU A 273 20.88 11.06 9.98
N ALA A 274 19.65 11.11 9.50
CA ALA A 274 18.65 10.08 9.71
C ALA A 274 18.01 9.66 8.38
N PRO A 275 17.72 8.36 8.20
CA PRO A 275 16.95 7.91 7.06
C PRO A 275 15.51 8.45 7.15
N VAL A 276 14.91 8.66 5.99
CA VAL A 276 13.49 9.06 5.89
C VAL A 276 12.65 7.83 5.69
N SER A 277 11.59 7.65 6.50
CA SER A 277 10.68 6.53 6.30
C SER A 277 9.87 6.67 5.01
N LEU A 278 9.46 5.53 4.44
CA LEU A 278 8.60 5.51 3.26
C LEU A 278 7.31 6.32 3.48
N GLN A 279 6.72 6.22 4.67
CA GLN A 279 5.53 6.99 5.05
C GLN A 279 5.79 8.50 5.01
N GLN A 280 6.89 8.95 5.59
CA GLN A 280 7.26 10.36 5.58
C GLN A 280 7.43 10.89 4.15
N LEU A 281 8.09 10.12 3.27
CA LEU A 281 8.27 10.50 1.87
C LEU A 281 6.94 10.61 1.12
N ILE A 282 6.07 9.62 1.27
CA ILE A 282 4.76 9.60 0.62
C ILE A 282 3.90 10.77 1.10
N VAL A 283 3.82 10.99 2.43
CA VAL A 283 3.06 12.11 3.01
C VAL A 283 3.55 13.44 2.43
N ARG A 284 4.86 13.65 2.35
CA ARG A 284 5.44 14.91 1.86
C ARG A 284 5.23 15.11 0.37
N LYS A 285 5.40 14.07 -0.46
CA LYS A 285 5.08 14.13 -1.89
C LYS A 285 3.60 14.39 -2.14
N THR A 286 2.71 13.77 -1.35
CA THR A 286 1.26 14.03 -1.45
C THR A 286 0.90 15.47 -1.09
N MET A 287 1.53 16.03 -0.05
CA MET A 287 1.29 17.43 0.35
C MET A 287 1.82 18.44 -0.68
N SER A 288 2.95 18.14 -1.32
CA SER A 288 3.52 19.01 -2.37
C SER A 288 2.77 18.93 -3.70
N ALA A 289 2.07 17.82 -3.98
CA ALA A 289 1.24 17.65 -5.18
C ALA A 289 -0.14 18.31 -5.07
N SER A 290 -0.58 18.73 -3.86
CA SER A 290 -1.86 19.41 -3.64
C SER A 290 -1.62 20.92 -3.46
N PRO A 291 -1.77 21.77 -4.51
CA PRO A 291 -1.52 23.21 -4.42
C PRO A 291 -2.74 23.95 -3.84
N SER A 292 -3.12 23.67 -2.59
CA SER A 292 -4.09 24.53 -1.89
C SER A 292 -4.12 24.27 -0.38
N ALA A 293 -3.09 24.75 0.34
CA ALA A 293 -3.19 25.10 1.77
C ALA A 293 -2.03 26.02 2.22
N SER A 294 -1.57 26.96 1.37
CA SER A 294 -0.81 28.13 1.84
C SER A 294 -1.75 29.32 2.01
N GLY A 295 -2.75 29.15 2.86
CA GLY A 295 -3.47 30.25 3.45
C GLY A 295 -2.66 30.76 4.64
N SER A 296 -1.89 31.82 4.44
CA SER A 296 -1.30 32.61 5.49
C SER A 296 -2.36 32.96 6.54
N ALA A 297 -2.27 32.38 7.73
CA ALA A 297 -2.94 32.92 8.90
C ALA A 297 -2.13 34.14 9.35
N ASP A 298 -2.40 35.28 8.73
CA ASP A 298 -2.08 36.59 9.31
C ASP A 298 -2.94 36.77 10.56
N LEU A 299 -2.36 36.43 11.69
CA LEU A 299 -2.86 36.87 12.99
C LEU A 299 -2.51 38.35 13.19
N SER A 300 -3.30 39.23 12.58
CA SER A 300 -3.35 40.60 13.01
C SER A 300 -4.16 40.68 14.32
N TYR A 301 -3.46 40.74 15.43
CA TYR A 301 -4.03 41.24 16.68
C TYR A 301 -4.37 42.71 16.48
N SER A 302 -5.64 43.04 16.32
CA SER A 302 -6.13 44.38 16.47
C SER A 302 -6.49 44.62 17.95
N GLU A 303 -5.63 45.35 18.63
CA GLU A 303 -6.03 46.10 19.83
C GLU A 303 -7.19 47.02 19.48
N ALA A 304 -8.30 46.89 20.19
CA ALA A 304 -9.26 47.97 20.35
C ALA A 304 -9.82 47.87 21.76
N ALA A 305 -9.28 48.76 22.57
CA ALA A 305 -9.90 49.16 23.82
C ALA A 305 -11.19 49.99 23.53
N ARG A 306 -12.24 49.60 24.19
CA ARG A 306 -13.15 50.44 24.99
C ARG A 306 -14.35 49.66 25.49
#